data_5f238e3251f2a9fc04ce38f18cb73bfa
#
_entry.id   5f238e3251f2a9fc04ce38f18cb73bfa
#
_cell.length_a   1.000
_cell.length_b   1.000
_cell.length_c   1.000
_cell.angle_alpha   90.00
_cell.angle_beta   90.00
_cell.angle_gamma   90.00
#
_symmetry.space_group_name_H-M   'P 1'
#
loop_
_entity.id
_entity.type
_entity.pdbx_description
1 polymer ?
#
loop_
_entity_poly.entity_id
_entity_poly.type
_entity_poly.pdbx_seq_one_letter_code
_entity_poly.pdbx_strand_id
1 'polypeptide(L)'
;RLHAMNGEECNDLFLSDPSALAPFLSSFFERLRNTNELLRRELESRKITPKEVHQLLEQGSASGSHEAIHPLPKITLTPASKETRKAGAPEVLVLDRLPFRIGRRQAGEGADILSANDLALRDQYPYQISRNHCAIERIGSELVVRDRGSTLGTVLNGQAIGTEAEHMILPLMPGGNKLVLGGEDSSIQFNVQIEAA
;
A
#
# COMPACT_ATOMS: atom_id res chain seq x y z
N ARG A 1 -1.45 -27.76 -21.13
CA ARG A 1 -2.45 -26.97 -20.37
C ARG A 1 -1.72 -26.45 -19.17
N LEU A 2 -1.51 -25.12 -19.10
CA LEU A 2 -1.01 -24.47 -17.90
C LEU A 2 -2.16 -24.46 -16.88
N HIS A 3 -1.96 -25.12 -15.76
CA HIS A 3 -2.87 -25.10 -14.64
C HIS A 3 -2.51 -23.85 -13.80
N ALA A 4 -3.42 -22.93 -13.64
CA ALA A 4 -3.23 -21.81 -12.71
C ALA A 4 -3.48 -22.35 -11.29
N MET A 5 -2.44 -22.40 -10.47
CA MET A 5 -2.52 -22.77 -9.07
C MET A 5 -2.98 -21.57 -8.25
N ASN A 6 -3.85 -21.80 -7.27
CA ASN A 6 -4.23 -20.79 -6.30
C ASN A 6 -3.14 -20.65 -5.20
N GLY A 7 -3.28 -19.65 -4.32
CA GLY A 7 -2.28 -19.38 -3.29
C GLY A 7 -2.13 -20.49 -2.24
N GLU A 8 -3.20 -21.25 -1.95
CA GLU A 8 -3.17 -22.38 -1.02
C GLU A 8 -2.43 -23.57 -1.64
N GLU A 9 -2.74 -23.90 -2.89
CA GLU A 9 -2.06 -24.96 -3.63
C GLU A 9 -0.56 -24.69 -3.78
N CYS A 10 -0.17 -23.42 -3.99
CA CYS A 10 1.23 -23.01 -4.01
C CYS A 10 1.90 -23.19 -2.65
N ASN A 11 1.22 -22.80 -1.57
CA ASN A 11 1.75 -22.93 -0.22
C ASN A 11 1.95 -24.38 0.18
N ASP A 12 0.95 -25.21 -0.10
CA ASP A 12 1.02 -26.66 0.17
C ASP A 12 2.11 -27.36 -0.63
N LEU A 13 2.30 -26.95 -1.90
CA LEU A 13 3.39 -27.45 -2.72
C LEU A 13 4.77 -27.09 -2.10
N PHE A 14 4.96 -25.85 -1.67
CA PHE A 14 6.23 -25.40 -1.09
C PHE A 14 6.51 -26.02 0.28
N LEU A 15 5.48 -26.33 1.06
CA LEU A 15 5.63 -27.03 2.34
C LEU A 15 5.93 -28.51 2.13
N SER A 16 5.35 -29.15 1.12
CA SER A 16 5.55 -30.57 0.81
C SER A 16 6.84 -30.84 0.02
N ASP A 17 7.23 -29.93 -0.86
CA ASP A 17 8.44 -30.02 -1.67
C ASP A 17 9.19 -28.67 -1.72
N PRO A 18 10.11 -28.41 -0.78
CA PRO A 18 10.92 -27.20 -0.77
C PRO A 18 11.76 -27.00 -2.04
N SER A 19 12.03 -28.06 -2.80
CA SER A 19 12.78 -27.95 -4.06
C SER A 19 11.99 -27.23 -5.16
N ALA A 20 10.65 -27.21 -5.07
CA ALA A 20 9.78 -26.46 -5.96
C ALA A 20 9.94 -24.94 -5.80
N LEU A 21 10.51 -24.47 -4.67
CA LEU A 21 10.83 -23.05 -4.45
C LEU A 21 11.97 -22.56 -5.35
N ALA A 22 12.91 -23.43 -5.71
CA ALA A 22 14.10 -23.02 -6.45
C ALA A 22 13.81 -22.38 -7.83
N PRO A 23 12.93 -22.93 -8.68
CA PRO A 23 12.53 -22.31 -9.95
C PRO A 23 11.78 -20.98 -9.73
N PHE A 24 10.93 -20.93 -8.70
CA PHE A 24 10.18 -19.71 -8.35
C PHE A 24 11.13 -18.59 -7.91
N LEU A 25 12.07 -18.88 -7.02
CA LEU A 25 13.07 -17.93 -6.57
C LEU A 25 13.99 -17.49 -7.73
N SER A 26 14.39 -18.42 -8.61
CA SER A 26 15.17 -18.09 -9.80
C SER A 26 14.43 -17.10 -10.70
N SER A 27 13.15 -17.35 -11.00
CA SER A 27 12.31 -16.46 -11.79
C SER A 27 12.12 -15.09 -11.10
N PHE A 28 11.97 -15.06 -9.78
CA PHE A 28 11.87 -13.84 -9.00
C PHE A 28 13.17 -13.03 -9.06
N PHE A 29 14.32 -13.66 -8.86
CA PHE A 29 15.61 -13.01 -8.96
C PHE A 29 15.95 -12.54 -10.38
N GLU A 30 15.54 -13.28 -11.41
CA GLU A 30 15.66 -12.83 -12.80
C GLU A 30 14.83 -11.56 -13.06
N ARG A 31 13.60 -11.51 -12.58
CA ARG A 31 12.75 -10.31 -12.69
C ARG A 31 13.37 -9.12 -11.98
N LEU A 32 13.90 -9.31 -10.76
CA LEU A 32 14.61 -8.26 -10.03
C LEU A 32 15.84 -7.77 -10.79
N ARG A 33 16.62 -8.70 -11.36
CA ARG A 33 17.80 -8.37 -12.16
C ARG A 33 17.40 -7.56 -13.40
N ASN A 34 16.39 -8.00 -14.14
CA ASN A 34 15.90 -7.31 -15.32
C ASN A 34 15.37 -5.91 -14.98
N THR A 35 14.65 -5.76 -13.87
CA THR A 35 14.16 -4.45 -13.40
C THR A 35 15.33 -3.54 -13.04
N ASN A 36 16.33 -4.05 -12.34
CA ASN A 36 17.52 -3.28 -11.99
C ASN A 36 18.31 -2.87 -13.25
N GLU A 37 18.36 -3.73 -14.26
CA GLU A 37 19.06 -3.44 -15.52
C GLU A 37 18.31 -2.38 -16.34
N LEU A 38 16.96 -2.42 -16.35
CA LEU A 38 16.13 -1.37 -16.95
C LEU A 38 16.32 -0.02 -16.25
N LEU A 39 16.32 -0.01 -14.91
CA LEU A 39 16.61 1.18 -14.12
C LEU A 39 18.01 1.74 -14.41
N ARG A 40 18.99 0.87 -14.50
CA ARG A 40 20.37 1.26 -14.84
C ARG A 40 20.46 1.91 -16.23
N ARG A 41 19.82 1.30 -17.24
CA ARG A 41 19.76 1.88 -18.60
C ARG A 41 19.05 3.24 -18.62
N GLU A 42 17.97 3.37 -17.85
CA GLU A 42 17.24 4.64 -17.75
C GLU A 42 18.10 5.72 -17.08
N LEU A 43 18.83 5.40 -16.03
CA LEU A 43 19.76 6.31 -15.36
C LEU A 43 20.92 6.70 -16.29
N GLU A 44 21.47 5.73 -17.06
CA GLU A 44 22.50 5.99 -18.05
C GLU A 44 21.99 6.86 -19.21
N SER A 45 20.75 6.63 -19.67
CA SER A 45 20.12 7.45 -20.73
C SER A 45 19.94 8.92 -20.32
N ARG A 46 19.68 9.15 -19.05
CA ARG A 46 19.55 10.50 -18.48
C ARG A 46 20.89 11.17 -18.16
N LYS A 47 22.01 10.50 -18.45
CA LYS A 47 23.38 10.96 -18.11
C LYS A 47 23.57 11.24 -16.61
N ILE A 48 22.80 10.57 -15.77
CA ILE A 48 22.97 10.65 -14.31
C ILE A 48 24.18 9.77 -13.95
N THR A 49 25.21 10.37 -13.43
CA THR A 49 26.41 9.65 -13.04
C THR A 49 26.21 8.88 -11.73
N PRO A 50 26.95 7.78 -11.49
CA PRO A 50 26.91 7.07 -10.22
C PRO A 50 27.20 7.97 -9.00
N LYS A 51 27.98 9.02 -9.18
CA LYS A 51 28.24 10.04 -8.15
C LYS A 51 27.00 10.86 -7.82
N GLU A 52 26.24 11.25 -8.84
CA GLU A 52 24.99 12.01 -8.65
C GLU A 52 23.92 11.12 -8.02
N VAL A 53 23.84 9.84 -8.42
CA VAL A 53 22.96 8.86 -7.74
C VAL A 53 23.36 8.70 -6.27
N HIS A 54 24.67 8.59 -5.99
CA HIS A 54 25.17 8.48 -4.61
C HIS A 54 24.90 9.76 -3.82
N GLN A 55 25.09 10.91 -4.45
CA GLN A 55 24.77 12.21 -3.86
C GLN A 55 23.28 12.40 -3.62
N LEU A 56 22.41 11.94 -4.52
CA LEU A 56 20.96 11.92 -4.34
C LEU A 56 20.53 10.94 -3.25
N LEU A 57 21.17 9.78 -3.16
CA LEU A 57 20.96 8.81 -2.10
C LEU A 57 21.51 9.30 -0.76
N GLU A 58 22.66 9.98 -0.74
CA GLU A 58 23.20 10.60 0.47
C GLU A 58 22.38 11.82 0.87
N GLN A 59 21.90 12.61 -0.06
CA GLN A 59 20.96 13.70 0.20
C GLN A 59 19.58 13.15 0.62
N GLY A 60 19.16 12.03 0.05
CA GLY A 60 17.97 11.29 0.48
C GLY A 60 18.17 10.59 1.84
N SER A 61 19.38 10.14 2.17
CA SER A 61 19.72 9.57 3.48
C SER A 61 20.25 10.62 4.46
N ALA A 62 20.78 11.75 3.98
CA ALA A 62 21.11 12.91 4.83
C ALA A 62 19.88 13.73 5.18
N SER A 63 18.77 13.62 4.44
CA SER A 63 17.46 14.01 4.96
C SER A 63 16.91 13.01 6.00
N GLY A 64 17.60 11.90 6.25
CA GLY A 64 17.53 11.11 7.47
C GLY A 64 18.31 11.71 8.67
N SER A 65 19.08 12.77 8.46
CA SER A 65 19.69 13.56 9.52
C SER A 65 18.67 14.54 10.04
N HIS A 66 18.04 14.23 11.19
CA HIS A 66 17.31 15.20 12.01
C HIS A 66 16.49 16.23 11.23
N GLU A 67 15.67 15.82 10.24
CA GLU A 67 14.43 16.53 10.06
C GLU A 67 13.84 16.62 11.45
N ALA A 68 13.72 17.84 11.94
CA ALA A 68 13.00 18.08 13.17
C ALA A 68 11.80 17.16 13.13
N ILE A 69 11.69 16.26 14.11
CA ILE A 69 10.58 15.31 14.20
C ILE A 69 9.38 16.23 14.33
N HIS A 70 8.84 16.68 13.18
CA HIS A 70 7.57 17.37 13.19
C HIS A 70 6.61 16.34 13.75
N PRO A 71 6.05 16.60 14.93
CA PRO A 71 5.15 15.65 15.54
C PRO A 71 4.14 15.26 14.48
N LEU A 72 3.80 13.97 14.43
CA LEU A 72 2.77 13.51 13.50
C LEU A 72 1.53 14.34 13.80
N PRO A 73 0.95 15.04 12.81
CA PRO A 73 -0.32 15.67 13.03
C PRO A 73 -1.32 14.58 13.45
N LYS A 74 -2.25 14.92 14.30
CA LYS A 74 -3.26 13.96 14.72
C LYS A 74 -4.12 13.58 13.54
N ILE A 75 -4.04 12.32 13.13
CA ILE A 75 -4.81 11.75 12.01
C ILE A 75 -5.88 10.86 12.60
N THR A 76 -7.13 11.14 12.30
CA THR A 76 -8.27 10.36 12.80
C THR A 76 -9.08 9.81 11.63
N LEU A 77 -9.33 8.50 11.65
CA LEU A 77 -10.24 7.83 10.72
C LEU A 77 -11.55 7.51 11.44
N THR A 78 -12.66 7.83 10.80
CA THR A 78 -14.00 7.45 11.25
C THR A 78 -14.77 6.80 10.10
N PRO A 79 -15.54 5.72 10.35
CA PRO A 79 -16.34 5.09 9.31
C PRO A 79 -17.48 6.02 8.85
N ALA A 80 -17.54 6.29 7.54
CA ALA A 80 -18.53 7.16 6.94
C ALA A 80 -19.80 6.42 6.51
N SER A 81 -19.81 5.09 6.53
CA SER A 81 -20.97 4.26 6.16
C SER A 81 -21.28 3.20 7.21
N LYS A 82 -22.52 2.66 7.16
CA LYS A 82 -22.91 1.50 8.00
C LYS A 82 -22.13 0.24 7.62
N GLU A 83 -21.84 0.08 6.35
CA GLU A 83 -21.09 -1.06 5.78
C GLU A 83 -19.66 -1.07 6.27
N THR A 84 -19.01 0.09 6.36
CA THR A 84 -17.67 0.22 6.93
C THR A 84 -17.62 -0.21 8.41
N ARG A 85 -18.65 0.17 9.19
CA ARG A 85 -18.80 -0.29 10.59
C ARG A 85 -18.99 -1.81 10.66
N LYS A 86 -19.85 -2.37 9.82
CA LYS A 86 -20.08 -3.84 9.73
C LYS A 86 -18.82 -4.58 9.31
N ALA A 87 -18.00 -3.98 8.48
CA ALA A 87 -16.69 -4.51 8.10
C ALA A 87 -15.70 -4.59 9.27
N GLY A 88 -16.03 -4.00 10.42
CA GLY A 88 -15.23 -4.06 11.64
C GLY A 88 -14.31 -2.86 11.83
N ALA A 89 -14.58 -1.75 11.15
CA ALA A 89 -13.90 -0.50 11.43
C ALA A 89 -14.35 0.04 12.82
N PRO A 90 -13.39 0.49 13.68
CA PRO A 90 -13.73 1.15 14.94
C PRO A 90 -14.43 2.50 14.68
N GLU A 91 -15.25 2.96 15.62
CA GLU A 91 -15.97 4.25 15.48
C GLU A 91 -15.02 5.44 15.34
N VAL A 92 -13.88 5.38 16.04
CA VAL A 92 -12.80 6.35 15.95
C VAL A 92 -11.48 5.62 16.00
N LEU A 93 -10.62 5.89 15.05
CA LEU A 93 -9.27 5.34 14.99
C LEU A 93 -8.27 6.49 14.84
N VAL A 94 -7.47 6.71 15.86
CA VAL A 94 -6.36 7.67 15.81
C VAL A 94 -5.11 6.92 15.36
N LEU A 95 -4.42 7.44 14.34
CA LEU A 95 -3.20 6.84 13.84
C LEU A 95 -2.02 7.26 14.73
N ASP A 96 -1.32 6.28 15.26
CA ASP A 96 -0.13 6.44 16.12
C ASP A 96 1.18 6.30 15.36
N ARG A 97 1.12 5.76 14.14
CA ARG A 97 2.30 5.49 13.30
C ARG A 97 1.98 5.55 11.81
N LEU A 98 3.01 5.78 11.00
CA LEU A 98 2.97 5.67 9.54
C LEU A 98 4.15 4.79 9.07
N PRO A 99 4.02 4.07 7.95
CA PRO A 99 2.80 3.93 7.13
C PRO A 99 1.69 3.19 7.87
N PHE A 100 0.45 3.62 7.68
CA PHE A 100 -0.74 2.94 8.19
C PHE A 100 -1.45 2.21 7.05
N ARG A 101 -1.48 0.89 7.11
CA ARG A 101 -1.93 0.01 6.03
C ARG A 101 -3.35 -0.45 6.25
N ILE A 102 -4.17 -0.38 5.20
CA ILE A 102 -5.57 -0.80 5.21
C ILE A 102 -5.78 -1.86 4.14
N GLY A 103 -6.55 -2.90 4.48
CA GLY A 103 -6.89 -3.93 3.51
C GLY A 103 -7.88 -4.95 4.06
N ARG A 104 -8.21 -5.96 3.24
CA ARG A 104 -9.15 -7.00 3.60
C ARG A 104 -8.52 -8.01 4.55
N ARG A 105 -9.28 -8.39 5.58
CA ARG A 105 -8.90 -9.47 6.50
C ARG A 105 -8.83 -10.80 5.74
N GLN A 106 -7.76 -11.52 5.93
CA GLN A 106 -7.67 -12.90 5.47
C GLN A 106 -8.35 -13.84 6.48
N ALA A 107 -9.04 -14.85 5.97
CA ALA A 107 -9.55 -15.95 6.78
C ALA A 107 -8.47 -17.07 6.80
N GLY A 108 -8.11 -17.55 7.99
CA GLY A 108 -7.17 -18.66 8.17
C GLY A 108 -5.98 -18.35 9.07
N GLU A 109 -5.40 -19.38 9.67
CA GLU A 109 -4.13 -19.32 10.41
C GLU A 109 -2.98 -19.20 9.38
N GLY A 110 -2.23 -18.14 9.45
CA GLY A 110 -1.13 -17.84 8.53
C GLY A 110 -1.33 -16.51 7.86
N ALA A 111 -1.67 -15.47 8.66
CA ALA A 111 -1.63 -14.11 8.18
C ALA A 111 -0.24 -13.86 7.58
N ASP A 112 -0.21 -13.72 6.25
CA ASP A 112 0.97 -13.45 5.48
C ASP A 112 1.67 -12.22 6.08
N ILE A 113 2.86 -12.41 6.61
CA ILE A 113 3.66 -11.35 7.25
C ILE A 113 3.87 -10.18 6.28
N LEU A 114 3.81 -10.46 4.96
CA LEU A 114 3.96 -9.47 3.90
C LEU A 114 2.67 -8.66 3.65
N SER A 115 1.52 -9.14 4.12
CA SER A 115 0.22 -8.46 3.97
C SER A 115 -0.34 -7.94 5.29
N ALA A 116 0.50 -7.73 6.29
CA ALA A 116 0.08 -7.18 7.57
C ALA A 116 -0.58 -5.81 7.36
N ASN A 117 -1.89 -5.73 7.60
CA ASN A 117 -2.63 -4.48 7.62
C ASN A 117 -2.80 -4.02 9.07
N ASP A 118 -2.64 -2.72 9.30
CA ASP A 118 -2.91 -2.11 10.61
C ASP A 118 -4.42 -2.05 10.85
N LEU A 119 -5.21 -1.86 9.77
CA LEU A 119 -6.66 -2.01 9.77
C LEU A 119 -7.09 -3.10 8.78
N ALA A 120 -7.51 -4.25 9.31
CA ALA A 120 -7.98 -5.39 8.53
C ALA A 120 -9.52 -5.46 8.56
N LEU A 121 -10.17 -5.15 7.44
CA LEU A 121 -11.60 -5.09 7.30
C LEU A 121 -12.18 -6.42 6.79
N ARG A 122 -13.35 -6.80 7.29
CA ARG A 122 -14.11 -7.91 6.73
C ARG A 122 -14.75 -7.51 5.42
N ASP A 123 -14.71 -8.39 4.45
CA ASP A 123 -15.36 -8.20 3.17
C ASP A 123 -15.88 -9.54 2.65
N GLN A 124 -16.94 -9.52 1.86
CA GLN A 124 -17.59 -10.72 1.31
C GLN A 124 -17.68 -10.58 -0.21
N TYR A 125 -17.68 -11.72 -0.88
CA TYR A 125 -17.86 -11.75 -2.34
C TYR A 125 -19.22 -11.12 -2.76
N PRO A 126 -19.20 -10.24 -3.78
CA PRO A 126 -18.07 -9.74 -4.55
C PRO A 126 -17.22 -8.73 -3.75
N TYR A 127 -15.91 -9.02 -3.67
CA TYR A 127 -14.99 -8.24 -2.83
C TYR A 127 -14.81 -6.81 -3.34
N GLN A 128 -14.97 -5.84 -2.46
CA GLN A 128 -14.68 -4.42 -2.70
C GLN A 128 -13.26 -4.05 -2.26
N ILE A 129 -12.72 -4.78 -1.26
CA ILE A 129 -11.41 -4.47 -0.67
C ILE A 129 -10.40 -5.55 -1.06
N SER A 130 -9.25 -5.14 -1.59
CA SER A 130 -8.11 -6.02 -1.80
C SER A 130 -7.38 -6.32 -0.48
N ARG A 131 -6.67 -7.45 -0.41
CA ARG A 131 -5.86 -7.84 0.77
C ARG A 131 -4.86 -6.73 1.15
N ASN A 132 -4.12 -6.23 0.17
CA ASN A 132 -3.29 -5.05 0.27
C ASN A 132 -4.00 -3.94 -0.51
N HIS A 133 -4.76 -3.05 0.18
CA HIS A 133 -5.58 -2.09 -0.55
C HIS A 133 -4.91 -0.73 -0.66
N CYS A 134 -4.75 -0.02 0.43
CA CYS A 134 -4.07 1.27 0.44
C CYS A 134 -3.24 1.47 1.72
N ALA A 135 -2.49 2.55 1.76
CA ALA A 135 -1.79 3.00 2.94
C ALA A 135 -1.85 4.53 3.05
N ILE A 136 -1.91 5.02 4.29
CA ILE A 136 -1.63 6.42 4.61
C ILE A 136 -0.15 6.49 4.97
N GLU A 137 0.59 7.36 4.28
CA GLU A 137 2.04 7.46 4.39
C GLU A 137 2.46 8.92 4.52
N ARG A 138 3.72 9.13 4.95
CA ARG A 138 4.37 10.43 4.90
C ARG A 138 5.47 10.40 3.84
N ILE A 139 5.44 11.33 2.92
CA ILE A 139 6.47 11.54 1.91
C ILE A 139 7.00 12.97 2.08
N GLY A 140 8.21 13.09 2.60
CA GLY A 140 8.73 14.40 3.03
C GLY A 140 7.84 15.02 4.11
N SER A 141 7.34 16.22 3.86
CA SER A 141 6.40 16.94 4.74
C SER A 141 4.93 16.60 4.50
N GLU A 142 4.60 15.90 3.43
CA GLU A 142 3.22 15.66 3.02
C GLU A 142 2.68 14.32 3.52
N LEU A 143 1.41 14.31 3.92
CA LEU A 143 0.64 13.11 4.15
C LEU A 143 -0.05 12.71 2.86
N VAL A 144 0.03 11.44 2.50
CA VAL A 144 -0.52 10.92 1.25
C VAL A 144 -1.30 9.64 1.47
N VAL A 145 -2.23 9.36 0.57
CA VAL A 145 -2.81 8.03 0.38
C VAL A 145 -2.15 7.39 -0.83
N ARG A 146 -1.59 6.19 -0.63
CA ARG A 146 -1.05 5.35 -1.69
C ARG A 146 -1.94 4.14 -1.91
N ASP A 147 -2.33 3.87 -3.14
CA ASP A 147 -2.90 2.59 -3.52
C ASP A 147 -1.79 1.52 -3.56
N ARG A 148 -2.05 0.34 -3.01
CA ARG A 148 -1.07 -0.77 -2.88
C ARG A 148 -1.32 -1.88 -3.91
N GLY A 149 -1.83 -1.51 -5.09
CA GLY A 149 -2.20 -2.44 -6.16
C GLY A 149 -3.58 -3.05 -5.91
N SER A 150 -4.54 -2.26 -5.47
CA SER A 150 -5.91 -2.73 -5.29
C SER A 150 -6.58 -3.03 -6.63
N THR A 151 -7.51 -3.98 -6.62
CA THR A 151 -8.19 -4.43 -7.86
C THR A 151 -9.19 -3.40 -8.38
N LEU A 152 -9.91 -2.75 -7.48
CA LEU A 152 -10.97 -1.79 -7.84
C LEU A 152 -10.57 -0.33 -7.60
N GLY A 153 -9.32 -0.10 -7.17
CA GLY A 153 -8.82 1.23 -6.89
C GLY A 153 -9.27 1.79 -5.53
N THR A 154 -8.73 2.94 -5.23
CA THR A 154 -9.02 3.77 -4.05
C THR A 154 -9.51 5.13 -4.54
N VAL A 155 -10.42 5.80 -3.85
CA VAL A 155 -10.84 7.16 -4.19
C VAL A 155 -10.59 8.09 -3.00
N LEU A 156 -9.87 9.17 -3.25
CA LEU A 156 -9.62 10.23 -2.26
C LEU A 156 -10.22 11.54 -2.73
N ASN A 157 -11.15 12.10 -1.97
CA ASN A 157 -11.81 13.37 -2.28
C ASN A 157 -12.43 13.43 -3.69
N GLY A 158 -12.93 12.29 -4.19
CA GLY A 158 -13.51 12.16 -5.53
C GLY A 158 -12.50 11.92 -6.66
N GLN A 159 -11.21 11.77 -6.34
CA GLN A 159 -10.17 11.44 -7.32
C GLN A 159 -9.74 9.98 -7.15
N ALA A 160 -9.73 9.23 -8.26
CA ALA A 160 -9.32 7.83 -8.27
C ALA A 160 -7.80 7.68 -8.18
N ILE A 161 -7.37 6.68 -7.40
CA ILE A 161 -5.98 6.24 -7.26
C ILE A 161 -5.93 4.73 -7.53
N GLY A 162 -4.95 4.26 -8.25
CA GLY A 162 -4.76 2.82 -8.48
C GLY A 162 -4.20 2.51 -9.86
N THR A 163 -4.11 1.22 -10.15
CA THR A 163 -3.42 0.73 -11.36
C THR A 163 -4.07 1.22 -12.67
N GLU A 164 -5.38 1.44 -12.67
CA GLU A 164 -6.12 1.95 -13.83
C GLU A 164 -6.36 3.46 -13.79
N ALA A 165 -5.91 4.13 -12.71
CA ALA A 165 -6.03 5.57 -12.55
C ALA A 165 -4.76 6.29 -13.02
N GLU A 166 -4.86 7.61 -13.22
CA GLU A 166 -3.72 8.45 -13.60
C GLU A 166 -2.65 8.51 -12.49
N HIS A 167 -3.07 8.33 -11.23
CA HIS A 167 -2.21 8.45 -10.07
C HIS A 167 -2.23 7.20 -9.19
N MET A 168 -1.09 6.88 -8.61
CA MET A 168 -0.95 5.85 -7.57
C MET A 168 -0.95 6.44 -6.16
N ILE A 169 -0.82 7.76 -6.06
CA ILE A 169 -0.66 8.49 -4.81
C ILE A 169 -1.38 9.84 -4.94
N LEU A 170 -2.13 10.23 -3.91
CA LEU A 170 -2.68 11.58 -3.79
C LEU A 170 -2.41 12.16 -2.39
N PRO A 171 -2.20 13.48 -2.28
CA PRO A 171 -2.01 14.14 -1.00
C PRO A 171 -3.33 14.22 -0.21
N LEU A 172 -3.20 14.04 1.11
CA LEU A 172 -4.26 14.36 2.06
C LEU A 172 -4.25 15.87 2.36
N MET A 173 -5.40 16.46 2.28
CA MET A 173 -5.57 17.88 2.59
C MET A 173 -5.66 18.10 4.10
N PRO A 174 -5.15 19.21 4.64
CA PRO A 174 -5.43 19.61 6.01
C PRO A 174 -6.95 19.67 6.27
N GLY A 175 -7.39 19.21 7.43
CA GLY A 175 -8.81 19.12 7.75
C GLY A 175 -9.42 17.80 7.29
N GLY A 176 -10.64 17.85 6.75
CA GLY A 176 -11.43 16.67 6.39
C GLY A 176 -11.15 16.15 4.98
N ASN A 177 -10.98 14.83 4.87
CA ASN A 177 -10.87 14.12 3.60
C ASN A 177 -11.85 12.95 3.57
N LYS A 178 -12.32 12.58 2.37
CA LYS A 178 -13.14 11.38 2.15
C LYS A 178 -12.32 10.32 1.45
N LEU A 179 -12.17 9.17 2.09
CA LEU A 179 -11.46 7.99 1.55
C LEU A 179 -12.46 6.88 1.27
N VAL A 180 -12.48 6.36 0.04
CA VAL A 180 -13.33 5.25 -0.41
C VAL A 180 -12.45 4.11 -0.89
N LEU A 181 -12.73 2.89 -0.44
CA LEU A 181 -11.98 1.69 -0.81
C LEU A 181 -12.81 0.84 -1.77
N GLY A 182 -12.32 0.59 -2.99
CA GLY A 182 -12.97 -0.28 -3.97
C GLY A 182 -13.78 0.45 -5.05
N GLY A 183 -13.30 1.61 -5.49
CA GLY A 183 -13.92 2.41 -6.54
C GLY A 183 -15.00 3.37 -6.02
N GLU A 184 -15.52 4.21 -6.92
CA GLU A 184 -16.41 5.33 -6.55
C GLU A 184 -17.73 4.87 -5.90
N ASP A 185 -18.28 3.76 -6.36
CA ASP A 185 -19.56 3.21 -5.88
C ASP A 185 -19.39 2.33 -4.63
N SER A 186 -18.19 2.19 -4.11
CA SER A 186 -17.95 1.35 -2.94
C SER A 186 -18.65 1.87 -1.69
N SER A 187 -19.23 0.93 -0.96
CA SER A 187 -19.86 1.19 0.32
C SER A 187 -18.86 1.33 1.48
N ILE A 188 -17.58 1.01 1.25
CA ILE A 188 -16.54 1.08 2.28
C ILE A 188 -15.87 2.45 2.26
N GLN A 189 -16.30 3.32 3.17
CA GLN A 189 -15.95 4.73 3.17
C GLN A 189 -15.49 5.20 4.55
N PHE A 190 -14.50 6.07 4.58
CA PHE A 190 -13.96 6.71 5.78
C PHE A 190 -13.90 8.22 5.62
N ASN A 191 -14.14 8.93 6.72
CA ASN A 191 -13.69 10.30 6.86
C ASN A 191 -12.30 10.26 7.50
N VAL A 192 -11.35 10.98 6.91
CA VAL A 192 -9.97 11.13 7.41
C VAL A 192 -9.80 12.58 7.83
N GLN A 193 -9.67 12.83 9.11
CA GLN A 193 -9.47 14.17 9.68
C GLN A 193 -8.00 14.36 10.02
N ILE A 194 -7.41 15.46 9.56
CA ILE A 194 -6.04 15.88 9.89
C ILE A 194 -6.14 17.17 10.70
N GLU A 195 -5.71 17.08 11.96
CA GLU A 195 -5.59 18.24 12.84
C GLU A 195 -4.13 18.71 12.80
N ALA A 196 -3.92 20.01 12.60
CA ALA A 196 -2.57 20.58 12.68
C ALA A 196 -1.97 20.33 14.08
N ALA A 197 -0.68 20.03 14.10
CA ALA A 197 0.07 19.86 15.35
C ALA A 197 0.25 21.17 16.09
#